data_9fb1f6483d1edf9bae0ee51c954c5122
#
_entry.id   9fb1f6483d1edf9bae0ee51c954c5122
#
_cell.length_a   1.000
_cell.length_b   1.000
_cell.length_c   1.000
_cell.angle_alpha   90.00
_cell.angle_beta   90.00
_cell.angle_gamma   90.00
#
_symmetry.space_group_name_H-M   'P 1'
#
loop_
_entity.id
_entity.type
_entity.pdbx_description
1 polymer ?
#
loop_
_entity_poly.entity_id
_entity_poly.type
_entity_poly.pdbx_seq_one_letter_code
_entity_poly.pdbx_strand_id
1 'polypeptide(L)'
;PIYLHYQGEEELVNTPSPVWLDPKATRKELLDYGAKVFQSSALDAFRIYTESGKVEGVLYVLPFRTQFSVRNSHKVYLKRMLLSEDDCNLLPSWAFFIRCLVNADGLLSTASRESLVSNDQLKDARKEIGVAIKDYLRGLVQNDRAMFNRILDVHHFHIKAIASEDNELLRLFMDYLPFETNKGLRSFGSIRSASNVICYTKNLEDFRQVRRIAGAQGWLVVN
;
A
#
# COMPACT_ATOMS: atom_id res chain seq x y z
N PRO A 1 23.13 -22.44 8.43
CA PRO A 1 23.89 -21.22 8.61
C PRO A 1 25.28 -21.37 7.98
N ILE A 2 25.78 -20.29 7.38
CA ILE A 2 27.13 -20.19 6.83
C ILE A 2 27.92 -19.27 7.76
N TYR A 3 29.02 -19.73 8.28
CA TYR A 3 29.89 -18.96 9.15
C TYR A 3 31.18 -18.59 8.41
N LEU A 4 31.58 -17.32 8.54
CA LEU A 4 32.87 -16.82 8.09
C LEU A 4 33.84 -16.88 9.28
N HIS A 5 34.92 -17.64 9.16
CA HIS A 5 35.98 -17.63 10.15
C HIS A 5 37.13 -16.77 9.62
N TYR A 6 37.39 -15.63 10.27
CA TYR A 6 38.48 -14.74 9.90
C TYR A 6 39.19 -14.20 11.14
N GLN A 7 40.51 -14.32 11.19
CA GLN A 7 41.35 -13.85 12.29
C GLN A 7 40.94 -14.34 13.70
N GLY A 8 40.34 -15.54 13.80
CA GLY A 8 39.89 -16.11 15.07
C GLY A 8 38.49 -15.65 15.52
N GLU A 9 37.81 -14.81 14.74
CA GLU A 9 36.42 -14.45 14.92
C GLU A 9 35.51 -15.26 14.01
N GLU A 10 34.32 -15.58 14.49
CA GLU A 10 33.28 -16.31 13.76
C GLU A 10 32.08 -15.40 13.53
N GLU A 11 31.79 -15.09 12.27
CA GLU A 11 30.67 -14.28 11.88
C GLU A 11 29.64 -15.10 11.13
N LEU A 12 28.37 -15.02 11.54
CA LEU A 12 27.26 -15.64 10.81
C LEU A 12 26.93 -14.82 9.55
N VAL A 13 27.27 -15.35 8.39
CA VAL A 13 27.12 -14.69 7.09
C VAL A 13 25.66 -14.74 6.60
N ASN A 14 24.92 -15.81 6.96
CA ASN A 14 23.52 -15.92 6.59
C ASN A 14 22.66 -16.37 7.76
N THR A 15 21.49 -15.80 7.89
CA THR A 15 20.45 -16.27 8.82
C THR A 15 19.57 -17.31 8.12
N PRO A 16 19.33 -18.49 8.74
CA PRO A 16 18.51 -19.56 8.14
C PRO A 16 17.08 -19.14 7.84
N SER A 17 16.55 -18.22 8.62
CA SER A 17 15.20 -17.66 8.44
C SER A 17 15.25 -16.16 8.68
N PRO A 18 15.11 -15.34 7.64
CA PRO A 18 15.07 -13.90 7.80
C PRO A 18 13.82 -13.47 8.56
N VAL A 19 13.90 -12.35 9.31
CA VAL A 19 12.83 -11.82 10.18
C VAL A 19 11.50 -11.70 9.45
N TRP A 20 11.51 -11.33 8.18
CA TRP A 20 10.30 -11.14 7.39
C TRP A 20 9.58 -12.45 7.01
N LEU A 21 10.26 -13.60 7.09
CA LEU A 21 9.67 -14.94 6.95
C LEU A 21 9.38 -15.62 8.31
N ASP A 22 9.84 -15.07 9.43
CA ASP A 22 9.55 -15.62 10.76
C ASP A 22 8.09 -15.25 11.15
N PRO A 23 7.18 -16.23 11.28
CA PRO A 23 5.78 -15.94 11.63
C PRO A 23 5.62 -15.33 13.03
N LYS A 24 6.61 -15.43 13.89
CA LYS A 24 6.60 -14.87 15.25
C LYS A 24 7.10 -13.44 15.31
N ALA A 25 7.73 -12.93 14.25
CA ALA A 25 8.23 -11.57 14.25
C ALA A 25 7.09 -10.57 14.39
N THR A 26 7.28 -9.64 15.32
CA THR A 26 6.34 -8.58 15.61
C THR A 26 6.30 -7.52 14.50
N ARG A 27 5.20 -6.75 14.45
CA ARG A 27 5.08 -5.62 13.52
C ARG A 27 6.26 -4.64 13.64
N LYS A 28 6.75 -4.38 14.85
CA LYS A 28 7.89 -3.51 15.07
C LYS A 28 9.17 -4.07 14.43
N GLU A 29 9.45 -5.34 14.67
CA GLU A 29 10.63 -6.00 14.07
C GLU A 29 10.56 -6.02 12.55
N LEU A 30 9.36 -6.19 11.96
CA LEU A 30 9.16 -6.09 10.51
C LEU A 30 9.44 -4.67 10.00
N LEU A 31 8.97 -3.63 10.69
CA LEU A 31 9.23 -2.24 10.34
C LEU A 31 10.73 -1.89 10.44
N ASP A 32 11.39 -2.30 11.53
CA ASP A 32 12.81 -2.07 11.73
C ASP A 32 13.66 -2.81 10.69
N TYR A 33 13.27 -4.03 10.31
CA TYR A 33 13.91 -4.79 9.25
C TYR A 33 13.70 -4.12 7.89
N GLY A 34 12.47 -3.74 7.57
CA GLY A 34 12.15 -3.03 6.32
C GLY A 34 12.93 -1.72 6.18
N ALA A 35 13.06 -0.96 7.28
CA ALA A 35 13.85 0.28 7.29
C ALA A 35 15.33 0.05 6.94
N LYS A 36 15.91 -1.05 7.39
CA LYS A 36 17.29 -1.46 7.04
C LYS A 36 17.41 -1.87 5.57
N VAL A 37 16.49 -2.72 5.10
CA VAL A 37 16.51 -3.28 3.74
C VAL A 37 16.29 -2.21 2.68
N PHE A 38 15.36 -1.29 2.93
CA PHE A 38 14.97 -0.25 1.97
C PHE A 38 15.63 1.12 2.23
N GLN A 39 16.42 1.23 3.29
CA GLN A 39 17.02 2.51 3.73
C GLN A 39 15.97 3.64 3.86
N SER A 40 14.77 3.27 4.22
CA SER A 40 13.61 4.17 4.33
C SER A 40 12.59 3.58 5.31
N SER A 41 12.06 4.41 6.20
CA SER A 41 10.96 4.01 7.08
C SER A 41 9.68 3.71 6.29
N ALA A 42 8.77 2.97 6.92
CA ALA A 42 7.42 2.76 6.43
C ALA A 42 6.39 3.26 7.45
N LEU A 43 5.18 3.61 7.02
CA LEU A 43 4.07 3.93 7.93
C LEU A 43 3.62 2.69 8.68
N ASP A 44 3.55 1.58 7.95
CA ASP A 44 3.09 0.31 8.46
C ASP A 44 3.66 -0.86 7.68
N ALA A 45 3.53 -2.07 8.26
CA ALA A 45 3.92 -3.32 7.65
C ALA A 45 2.91 -4.42 8.03
N PHE A 46 2.56 -5.25 7.05
CA PHE A 46 1.67 -6.39 7.23
C PHE A 46 2.10 -7.58 6.37
N ARG A 47 1.77 -8.77 6.86
CA ARG A 47 2.12 -10.02 6.19
C ARG A 47 1.13 -10.34 5.09
N ILE A 48 1.63 -11.02 4.06
CA ILE A 48 0.79 -11.64 3.03
C ILE A 48 1.21 -13.09 2.82
N TYR A 49 0.23 -13.85 2.37
CA TYR A 49 0.40 -15.16 1.79
C TYR A 49 -0.61 -15.33 0.64
N THR A 50 -0.19 -15.94 -0.46
CA THR A 50 -1.06 -16.30 -1.58
C THR A 50 -0.93 -17.78 -1.90
N GLU A 51 -2.04 -18.42 -2.22
CA GLU A 51 -2.04 -19.81 -2.71
C GLU A 51 -1.48 -19.86 -4.14
N SER A 52 -1.90 -18.93 -4.99
CA SER A 52 -1.34 -18.76 -6.33
C SER A 52 0.08 -18.27 -6.23
N GLY A 53 1.01 -19.04 -6.83
CA GLY A 53 2.42 -18.68 -6.85
C GLY A 53 3.16 -18.85 -5.52
N LYS A 54 2.48 -19.25 -4.44
CA LYS A 54 3.06 -19.42 -3.09
C LYS A 54 3.91 -18.22 -2.71
N VAL A 55 3.31 -17.03 -2.82
CA VAL A 55 3.96 -15.77 -2.46
C VAL A 55 3.75 -15.50 -0.98
N GLU A 56 4.83 -15.43 -0.23
CA GLU A 56 4.82 -15.11 1.19
C GLU A 56 5.77 -13.96 1.50
N GLY A 57 5.42 -13.12 2.47
CA GLY A 57 6.30 -12.04 2.89
C GLY A 57 5.59 -10.86 3.55
N VAL A 58 6.16 -9.69 3.37
CA VAL A 58 5.70 -8.46 4.02
C VAL A 58 5.49 -7.35 3.00
N LEU A 59 4.36 -6.68 3.13
CA LEU A 59 4.05 -5.44 2.44
C LEU A 59 4.23 -4.26 3.38
N TYR A 60 4.84 -3.19 2.87
CA TYR A 60 5.15 -1.97 3.61
C TYR A 60 4.40 -0.79 3.00
N VAL A 61 3.70 -0.04 3.84
CA VAL A 61 3.00 1.18 3.43
C VAL A 61 4.00 2.34 3.43
N LEU A 62 4.15 3.02 2.31
CA LEU A 62 5.13 4.10 2.16
C LEU A 62 4.74 5.35 2.98
N PRO A 63 5.72 6.07 3.56
CA PRO A 63 5.45 7.24 4.40
C PRO A 63 5.29 8.55 3.61
N PHE A 64 5.38 8.50 2.28
CA PHE A 64 5.32 9.66 1.40
C PHE A 64 4.44 9.40 0.19
N ARG A 65 3.94 10.46 -0.40
CA ARG A 65 3.17 10.39 -1.65
C ARG A 65 4.09 9.94 -2.77
N THR A 66 3.74 8.85 -3.41
CA THR A 66 4.42 8.38 -4.61
C THR A 66 3.81 9.05 -5.84
N GLN A 67 4.65 9.44 -6.79
CA GLN A 67 4.19 9.82 -8.12
C GLN A 67 4.24 8.57 -9.00
N PHE A 68 3.36 8.47 -9.99
CA PHE A 68 3.27 7.33 -10.92
C PHE A 68 4.61 7.02 -11.65
N SER A 69 5.53 7.98 -11.68
CA SER A 69 6.83 7.86 -12.35
C SER A 69 7.97 7.39 -11.44
N VAL A 70 7.77 7.34 -10.13
CA VAL A 70 8.82 6.90 -9.20
C VAL A 70 8.75 5.38 -9.06
N ARG A 71 9.75 4.68 -9.56
CA ARG A 71 9.91 3.24 -9.33
C ARG A 71 10.19 3.01 -7.85
N ASN A 72 9.27 2.35 -7.19
CA ASN A 72 9.51 1.84 -5.84
C ASN A 72 10.42 0.64 -5.96
N SER A 73 11.54 0.63 -5.24
CA SER A 73 12.35 -0.58 -5.17
C SER A 73 11.60 -1.61 -4.33
N HIS A 74 11.32 -2.75 -4.92
CA HIS A 74 10.78 -3.92 -4.26
C HIS A 74 11.91 -4.89 -3.97
N LYS A 75 11.66 -5.94 -3.20
CA LYS A 75 12.58 -7.06 -3.05
C LYS A 75 11.78 -8.34 -3.28
N VAL A 76 11.91 -8.87 -4.49
CA VAL A 76 11.23 -10.11 -4.89
C VAL A 76 12.25 -11.22 -4.94
N TYR A 77 12.05 -12.21 -4.09
CA TYR A 77 12.83 -13.43 -4.04
C TYR A 77 12.09 -14.56 -4.75
N LEU A 78 12.83 -15.41 -5.40
CA LEU A 78 12.34 -16.65 -5.98
C LEU A 78 13.15 -17.81 -5.38
N LYS A 79 12.46 -18.72 -4.68
CA LYS A 79 13.14 -19.83 -3.97
C LYS A 79 14.29 -19.34 -3.08
N ARG A 80 14.04 -18.23 -2.36
CA ARG A 80 14.98 -17.56 -1.44
C ARG A 80 16.20 -16.90 -2.09
N MET A 81 16.25 -16.79 -3.42
CA MET A 81 17.26 -16.02 -4.14
C MET A 81 16.64 -14.72 -4.62
N LEU A 82 17.33 -13.59 -4.46
CA LEU A 82 16.87 -12.30 -4.96
C LEU A 82 16.76 -12.37 -6.48
N LEU A 83 15.54 -12.18 -6.98
CA LEU A 83 15.24 -12.16 -8.41
C LEU A 83 15.32 -10.75 -8.96
N SER A 84 14.66 -9.79 -8.29
CA SER A 84 14.58 -8.42 -8.77
C SER A 84 14.36 -7.44 -7.61
N GLU A 85 14.84 -6.22 -7.82
CA GLU A 85 14.59 -5.06 -6.96
C GLU A 85 13.54 -4.11 -7.56
N ASP A 86 13.10 -4.38 -8.79
CA ASP A 86 12.07 -3.64 -9.50
C ASP A 86 10.68 -4.28 -9.35
N ASP A 87 9.67 -3.59 -9.85
CA ASP A 87 8.31 -4.12 -9.96
C ASP A 87 8.27 -5.27 -10.98
N CYS A 88 8.24 -6.50 -10.49
CA CYS A 88 8.06 -7.71 -11.29
C CYS A 88 6.61 -7.90 -11.76
N ASN A 89 5.79 -6.85 -11.83
CA ASN A 89 4.36 -6.95 -12.07
C ASN A 89 3.60 -7.85 -11.06
N LEU A 90 4.14 -7.98 -9.87
CA LEU A 90 3.55 -8.78 -8.81
C LEU A 90 2.44 -8.04 -8.06
N LEU A 91 2.59 -6.71 -7.89
CA LEU A 91 1.58 -5.87 -7.26
C LEU A 91 0.52 -5.39 -8.26
N PRO A 92 -0.73 -5.16 -7.82
CA PRO A 92 -1.71 -4.44 -8.62
C PRO A 92 -1.22 -3.03 -8.97
N SER A 93 -1.55 -2.55 -10.16
CA SER A 93 -1.12 -1.22 -10.66
C SER A 93 -1.53 -0.05 -9.76
N TRP A 94 -2.62 -0.19 -9.02
CA TRP A 94 -3.10 0.80 -8.07
C TRP A 94 -2.37 0.77 -6.72
N ALA A 95 -1.55 -0.26 -6.44
CA ALA A 95 -0.88 -0.46 -5.15
C ALA A 95 0.49 0.24 -5.07
N PHE A 96 0.72 1.31 -5.82
CA PHE A 96 2.00 2.03 -5.87
C PHE A 96 2.38 2.78 -4.58
N PHE A 97 1.50 2.82 -3.58
CA PHE A 97 1.80 3.24 -2.21
C PHE A 97 2.34 2.11 -1.33
N ILE A 98 2.49 0.92 -1.90
CA ILE A 98 2.98 -0.28 -1.24
C ILE A 98 4.35 -0.67 -1.81
N ARG A 99 5.23 -1.10 -0.93
CA ARG A 99 6.50 -1.74 -1.26
C ARG A 99 6.46 -3.18 -0.76
N CYS A 100 7.02 -4.14 -1.52
CA CYS A 100 7.00 -5.54 -1.11
C CYS A 100 8.40 -6.10 -0.85
N LEU A 101 8.47 -7.00 0.14
CA LEU A 101 9.58 -7.88 0.44
C LEU A 101 9.00 -9.29 0.54
N VAL A 102 9.11 -10.06 -0.52
CA VAL A 102 8.39 -11.32 -0.68
C VAL A 102 9.25 -12.42 -1.30
N ASN A 103 8.90 -13.65 -1.01
CA ASN A 103 9.43 -14.84 -1.65
C ASN A 103 8.29 -15.54 -2.42
N ALA A 104 8.54 -15.92 -3.67
CA ALA A 104 7.55 -16.45 -4.59
C ALA A 104 7.95 -17.85 -5.08
N ASP A 105 7.82 -18.86 -4.23
CA ASP A 105 8.32 -20.22 -4.50
C ASP A 105 7.61 -20.92 -5.66
N GLY A 106 6.36 -20.56 -5.93
CA GLY A 106 5.55 -21.21 -6.97
C GLY A 106 5.56 -20.51 -8.32
N LEU A 107 6.13 -19.29 -8.43
CA LEU A 107 6.21 -18.57 -9.70
C LEU A 107 7.45 -18.98 -10.52
N LEU A 108 7.45 -18.61 -11.79
CA LEU A 108 8.54 -18.88 -12.72
C LEU A 108 9.25 -17.58 -13.08
N SER A 109 10.61 -17.64 -13.15
CA SER A 109 11.40 -16.53 -13.71
C SER A 109 11.54 -16.65 -15.23
N THR A 110 11.77 -15.51 -15.87
CA THR A 110 12.24 -15.47 -17.27
C THR A 110 13.60 -16.16 -17.42
N ALA A 111 14.00 -16.47 -18.65
CA ALA A 111 15.29 -17.08 -18.93
C ALA A 111 16.48 -16.20 -18.47
N SER A 112 16.34 -14.89 -18.51
CA SER A 112 17.33 -13.92 -17.99
C SER A 112 17.40 -13.89 -16.46
N ARG A 113 16.41 -14.45 -15.75
CA ARG A 113 16.27 -14.41 -14.28
C ARG A 113 16.18 -12.99 -13.70
N GLU A 114 15.67 -12.04 -14.45
CA GLU A 114 15.51 -10.64 -14.02
C GLU A 114 14.05 -10.27 -13.71
N SER A 115 13.09 -11.10 -14.13
CA SER A 115 11.66 -10.87 -13.94
C SER A 115 10.87 -12.17 -13.83
N LEU A 116 9.61 -12.04 -13.43
CA LEU A 116 8.66 -13.15 -13.40
C LEU A 116 8.02 -13.35 -14.77
N VAL A 117 7.74 -14.62 -15.12
CA VAL A 117 7.01 -14.97 -16.34
C VAL A 117 5.57 -14.49 -16.24
N SER A 118 5.12 -13.72 -17.24
CA SER A 118 3.73 -13.26 -17.32
C SER A 118 2.82 -14.43 -17.75
N ASN A 119 2.20 -15.08 -16.77
CA ASN A 119 1.26 -16.18 -16.95
C ASN A 119 0.02 -16.00 -16.05
N ASP A 120 -0.91 -16.92 -16.11
CA ASP A 120 -2.15 -16.83 -15.32
C ASP A 120 -1.87 -16.98 -13.82
N GLN A 121 -0.89 -17.79 -13.44
CA GLN A 121 -0.49 -17.94 -12.04
C GLN A 121 0.02 -16.62 -11.42
N LEU A 122 0.81 -15.83 -12.16
CA LEU A 122 1.23 -14.49 -11.74
C LEU A 122 0.03 -13.53 -11.65
N LYS A 123 -0.91 -13.61 -12.61
CA LYS A 123 -2.12 -12.79 -12.58
C LYS A 123 -2.99 -13.10 -11.36
N ASP A 124 -3.14 -14.37 -11.02
CA ASP A 124 -3.93 -14.80 -9.87
C ASP A 124 -3.24 -14.43 -8.55
N ALA A 125 -1.92 -14.64 -8.42
CA ALA A 125 -1.15 -14.16 -7.28
C ALA A 125 -1.31 -12.63 -7.07
N ARG A 126 -1.26 -11.84 -8.15
CA ARG A 126 -1.52 -10.39 -8.11
C ARG A 126 -2.90 -10.04 -7.61
N LYS A 127 -3.95 -10.78 -8.05
CA LYS A 127 -5.32 -10.58 -7.56
C LYS A 127 -5.43 -10.89 -6.07
N GLU A 128 -4.85 -12.01 -5.62
CA GLU A 128 -4.85 -12.39 -4.20
C GLU A 128 -4.11 -11.35 -3.34
N ILE A 129 -2.97 -10.83 -3.80
CA ILE A 129 -2.27 -9.73 -3.12
C ILE A 129 -3.17 -8.48 -3.07
N GLY A 130 -3.88 -8.18 -4.15
CA GLY A 130 -4.84 -7.08 -4.17
C GLY A 130 -5.94 -7.24 -3.13
N VAL A 131 -6.49 -8.44 -2.98
CA VAL A 131 -7.47 -8.76 -1.94
C VAL A 131 -6.85 -8.57 -0.55
N ALA A 132 -5.64 -9.09 -0.31
CA ALA A 132 -4.96 -8.94 0.97
C ALA A 132 -4.72 -7.47 1.37
N ILE A 133 -4.36 -6.59 0.41
CA ILE A 133 -4.22 -5.16 0.66
C ILE A 133 -5.58 -4.53 1.03
N LYS A 134 -6.65 -4.90 0.34
CA LYS A 134 -8.01 -4.41 0.63
C LYS A 134 -8.47 -4.86 2.02
N ASP A 135 -8.22 -6.11 2.37
CA ASP A 135 -8.58 -6.68 3.68
C ASP A 135 -7.78 -6.03 4.82
N TYR A 136 -6.50 -5.76 4.58
CA TYR A 136 -5.67 -4.98 5.51
C TYR A 136 -6.27 -3.59 5.77
N LEU A 137 -6.61 -2.83 4.73
CA LEU A 137 -7.23 -1.52 4.86
C LEU A 137 -8.59 -1.59 5.58
N ARG A 138 -9.39 -2.61 5.27
CA ARG A 138 -10.67 -2.88 5.95
C ARG A 138 -10.46 -3.17 7.43
N GLY A 139 -9.46 -3.98 7.76
CA GLY A 139 -9.07 -4.28 9.14
C GLY A 139 -8.65 -3.04 9.92
N LEU A 140 -7.93 -2.11 9.30
CA LEU A 140 -7.54 -0.85 9.94
C LEU A 140 -8.74 0.05 10.27
N VAL A 141 -9.73 0.14 9.37
CA VAL A 141 -10.96 0.91 9.65
C VAL A 141 -11.68 0.40 10.89
N GLN A 142 -11.67 -0.91 11.11
CA GLN A 142 -12.36 -1.55 12.22
C GLN A 142 -11.55 -1.53 13.53
N ASN A 143 -10.23 -1.76 13.46
CA ASN A 143 -9.42 -2.08 14.62
C ASN A 143 -8.34 -1.04 14.95
N ASP A 144 -7.86 -0.25 13.97
CA ASP A 144 -6.81 0.76 14.15
C ASP A 144 -7.06 1.99 13.26
N ARG A 145 -8.11 2.71 13.62
CA ARG A 145 -8.52 3.94 12.90
C ARG A 145 -7.44 5.02 12.88
N ALA A 146 -6.61 5.08 13.91
CA ALA A 146 -5.53 6.06 13.98
C ALA A 146 -4.51 5.81 12.86
N MET A 147 -4.12 4.55 12.64
CA MET A 147 -3.23 4.16 11.55
C MET A 147 -3.90 4.38 10.20
N PHE A 148 -5.18 4.02 10.03
CA PHE A 148 -5.93 4.26 8.81
C PHE A 148 -5.93 5.75 8.43
N ASN A 149 -6.20 6.65 9.39
CA ASN A 149 -6.16 8.09 9.15
C ASN A 149 -4.76 8.56 8.72
N ARG A 150 -3.69 8.08 9.36
CA ARG A 150 -2.31 8.39 8.96
C ARG A 150 -2.02 7.96 7.52
N ILE A 151 -2.53 6.81 7.10
CA ILE A 151 -2.40 6.34 5.70
C ILE A 151 -3.21 7.24 4.76
N LEU A 152 -4.43 7.63 5.14
CA LEU A 152 -5.25 8.56 4.36
C LEU A 152 -4.61 9.93 4.19
N ASP A 153 -3.99 10.49 5.23
CA ASP A 153 -3.32 11.79 5.16
C ASP A 153 -2.26 11.83 4.03
N VAL A 154 -1.62 10.69 3.79
CA VAL A 154 -0.59 10.55 2.75
C VAL A 154 -1.19 10.05 1.44
N HIS A 155 -2.05 9.02 1.47
CA HIS A 155 -2.42 8.21 0.30
C HIS A 155 -3.89 8.28 -0.10
N HIS A 156 -4.65 9.28 0.33
CA HIS A 156 -6.08 9.37 0.04
C HIS A 156 -6.43 9.32 -1.45
N PHE A 157 -5.57 9.84 -2.34
CA PHE A 157 -5.80 9.75 -3.78
C PHE A 157 -5.79 8.31 -4.28
N HIS A 158 -4.85 7.49 -3.78
CA HIS A 158 -4.75 6.08 -4.16
C HIS A 158 -5.93 5.28 -3.61
N ILE A 159 -6.31 5.55 -2.37
CA ILE A 159 -7.44 4.90 -1.73
C ILE A 159 -8.76 5.28 -2.40
N LYS A 160 -8.91 6.53 -2.85
CA LYS A 160 -10.05 6.95 -3.69
C LYS A 160 -10.10 6.18 -5.01
N ALA A 161 -8.97 6.02 -5.69
CA ALA A 161 -8.92 5.27 -6.94
C ALA A 161 -9.35 3.80 -6.74
N ILE A 162 -8.83 3.13 -5.69
CA ILE A 162 -9.26 1.76 -5.35
C ILE A 162 -10.76 1.72 -5.04
N ALA A 163 -11.23 2.64 -4.20
CA ALA A 163 -12.62 2.69 -3.79
C ALA A 163 -13.58 2.99 -4.95
N SER A 164 -13.14 3.72 -5.98
CA SER A 164 -13.98 4.00 -7.16
C SER A 164 -14.21 2.76 -8.05
N GLU A 165 -13.35 1.76 -7.97
CA GLU A 165 -13.46 0.50 -8.71
C GLU A 165 -14.17 -0.61 -7.93
N ASP A 166 -14.39 -0.41 -6.62
CA ASP A 166 -14.96 -1.41 -5.73
C ASP A 166 -16.04 -0.78 -4.82
N ASN A 167 -17.30 -1.10 -5.11
CA ASN A 167 -18.45 -0.54 -4.39
C ASN A 167 -18.48 -0.88 -2.89
N GLU A 168 -17.93 -2.02 -2.49
CA GLU A 168 -17.85 -2.40 -1.08
C GLU A 168 -16.84 -1.52 -0.34
N LEU A 169 -15.65 -1.34 -0.92
CA LEU A 169 -14.63 -0.45 -0.37
C LEU A 169 -15.06 1.02 -0.40
N LEU A 170 -15.78 1.42 -1.46
CA LEU A 170 -16.33 2.78 -1.52
C LEU A 170 -17.25 3.05 -0.33
N ARG A 171 -18.18 2.15 -0.04
CA ARG A 171 -19.10 2.28 1.11
C ARG A 171 -18.34 2.30 2.44
N LEU A 172 -17.30 1.47 2.55
CA LEU A 172 -16.51 1.37 3.78
C LEU A 172 -15.66 2.63 4.02
N PHE A 173 -15.05 3.19 2.97
CA PHE A 173 -14.10 4.28 3.10
C PHE A 173 -14.71 5.66 2.87
N MET A 174 -15.87 5.76 2.23
CA MET A 174 -16.47 7.04 1.81
C MET A 174 -16.47 8.09 2.92
N ASP A 175 -16.96 7.74 4.10
CA ASP A 175 -17.08 8.69 5.21
C ASP A 175 -15.73 9.25 5.70
N TYR A 176 -14.63 8.56 5.42
CA TYR A 176 -13.26 8.96 5.81
C TYR A 176 -12.52 9.69 4.71
N LEU A 177 -12.94 9.52 3.44
CA LEU A 177 -12.23 10.11 2.31
C LEU A 177 -12.31 11.64 2.37
N PRO A 178 -11.18 12.36 2.26
CA PRO A 178 -11.16 13.81 2.29
C PRO A 178 -11.54 14.38 0.92
N PHE A 179 -12.38 15.41 0.91
CA PHE A 179 -12.77 16.19 -0.26
C PHE A 179 -12.44 17.66 -0.06
N GLU A 180 -12.01 18.31 -1.12
CA GLU A 180 -11.82 19.75 -1.12
C GLU A 180 -13.20 20.44 -1.06
N THR A 181 -13.33 21.42 -0.16
CA THR A 181 -14.56 22.23 -0.03
C THR A 181 -14.20 23.71 0.02
N ASN A 182 -15.19 24.58 -0.17
CA ASN A 182 -15.02 26.01 0.02
C ASN A 182 -14.63 26.43 1.47
N LYS A 183 -14.69 25.49 2.42
CA LYS A 183 -14.27 25.63 3.83
C LYS A 183 -13.04 24.78 4.16
N GLY A 184 -12.23 24.39 3.15
CA GLY A 184 -11.05 23.55 3.28
C GLY A 184 -11.32 22.06 3.07
N LEU A 185 -10.31 21.24 3.32
CA LEU A 185 -10.38 19.79 3.18
C LEU A 185 -11.25 19.20 4.29
N ARG A 186 -12.27 18.39 3.93
CA ARG A 186 -13.18 17.75 4.88
C ARG A 186 -13.46 16.31 4.49
N SER A 187 -13.62 15.43 5.47
CA SER A 187 -14.09 14.06 5.21
C SER A 187 -15.53 14.07 4.74
N PHE A 188 -15.91 13.11 3.88
CA PHE A 188 -17.28 13.02 3.36
C PHE A 188 -18.32 12.86 4.48
N GLY A 189 -17.99 12.08 5.51
CA GLY A 189 -18.85 11.94 6.70
C GLY A 189 -19.12 13.29 7.37
N SER A 190 -18.11 14.17 7.48
CA SER A 190 -18.28 15.53 8.00
C SER A 190 -19.14 16.42 7.08
N ILE A 191 -18.99 16.26 5.76
CA ILE A 191 -19.81 16.98 4.77
C ILE A 191 -21.27 16.56 4.89
N ARG A 192 -21.52 15.24 4.93
CA ARG A 192 -22.87 14.67 5.06
C ARG A 192 -23.57 15.06 6.36
N SER A 193 -22.80 15.14 7.46
CA SER A 193 -23.36 15.57 8.76
C SER A 193 -23.65 17.06 8.83
N ALA A 194 -23.02 17.88 8.00
CA ALA A 194 -23.21 19.33 8.00
C ALA A 194 -24.43 19.78 7.18
N SER A 195 -24.93 18.99 6.25
CA SER A 195 -26.07 19.34 5.39
C SER A 195 -26.72 18.09 4.81
N ASN A 196 -28.04 18.12 4.72
CA ASN A 196 -28.84 17.10 4.01
C ASN A 196 -28.73 17.22 2.48
N VAL A 197 -28.23 18.33 1.97
CA VAL A 197 -28.02 18.57 0.55
C VAL A 197 -26.53 18.80 0.31
N ILE A 198 -25.94 18.00 -0.56
CA ILE A 198 -24.54 18.13 -0.95
C ILE A 198 -24.48 18.88 -2.28
N CYS A 199 -23.98 20.11 -2.23
CA CYS A 199 -23.67 20.89 -3.42
C CYS A 199 -22.26 20.53 -3.89
N TYR A 200 -22.10 20.25 -5.18
CA TYR A 200 -20.80 19.93 -5.76
C TYR A 200 -20.61 20.57 -7.12
N THR A 201 -19.37 20.72 -7.52
CA THR A 201 -18.97 21.14 -8.87
C THR A 201 -18.27 19.98 -9.58
N LYS A 202 -18.41 19.93 -10.92
CA LYS A 202 -17.82 18.85 -11.73
C LYS A 202 -16.37 19.10 -12.12
N ASN A 203 -15.91 20.34 -12.00
CA ASN A 203 -14.56 20.73 -12.36
C ASN A 203 -14.05 21.86 -11.46
N LEU A 204 -12.74 22.03 -11.44
CA LEU A 204 -12.03 23.00 -10.61
C LEU A 204 -12.36 24.46 -10.97
N GLU A 205 -12.66 24.74 -12.23
CA GLU A 205 -12.97 26.09 -12.70
C GLU A 205 -14.28 26.59 -12.13
N ASP A 206 -15.35 25.79 -12.24
CA ASP A 206 -16.64 26.06 -11.63
C ASP A 206 -16.52 26.20 -10.11
N PHE A 207 -15.72 25.33 -9.49
CA PHE A 207 -15.46 25.41 -8.05
C PHE A 207 -14.85 26.75 -7.66
N ARG A 208 -13.84 27.22 -8.38
CA ARG A 208 -13.18 28.51 -8.10
C ARG A 208 -14.14 29.69 -8.22
N GLN A 209 -15.09 29.64 -9.15
CA GLN A 209 -16.10 30.69 -9.35
C GLN A 209 -17.15 30.68 -8.23
N VAL A 210 -17.68 29.51 -7.91
CA VAL A 210 -18.80 29.35 -6.97
C VAL A 210 -18.36 29.46 -5.51
N ARG A 211 -17.13 29.04 -5.16
CA ARG A 211 -16.68 28.94 -3.76
C ARG A 211 -16.82 30.21 -2.93
N ARG A 212 -16.64 31.39 -3.56
CA ARG A 212 -16.76 32.69 -2.86
C ARG A 212 -18.21 33.04 -2.57
N ILE A 213 -19.08 32.83 -3.56
CA ILE A 213 -20.52 33.14 -3.45
C ILE A 213 -21.15 32.17 -2.44
N ALA A 214 -20.85 30.88 -2.55
CA ALA A 214 -21.33 29.86 -1.63
C ALA A 214 -20.86 30.12 -0.18
N GLY A 215 -19.63 30.57 0.00
CA GLY A 215 -19.09 30.95 1.31
C GLY A 215 -19.84 32.11 1.95
N ALA A 216 -20.16 33.14 1.15
CA ALA A 216 -20.96 34.30 1.61
C ALA A 216 -22.41 33.93 1.99
N GLN A 217 -22.99 32.92 1.31
CA GLN A 217 -24.32 32.40 1.59
C GLN A 217 -24.36 31.32 2.66
N GLY A 218 -23.22 30.94 3.24
CA GLY A 218 -23.10 29.88 4.25
C GLY A 218 -23.17 28.46 3.69
N TRP A 219 -23.25 28.29 2.37
CA TRP A 219 -23.32 26.96 1.74
C TRP A 219 -21.96 26.22 1.77
N LEU A 220 -22.05 24.91 1.85
CA LEU A 220 -20.90 24.03 1.70
C LEU A 220 -20.89 23.46 0.28
N VAL A 221 -19.82 23.75 -0.48
CA VAL A 221 -19.65 23.24 -1.85
C VAL A 221 -18.39 22.37 -1.91
N VAL A 222 -18.54 21.23 -2.55
CA VAL A 222 -17.51 20.22 -2.76
C VAL A 222 -16.97 20.32 -4.19
N ASN A 223 -15.65 20.21 -4.34
CA ASN A 223 -14.98 20.11 -5.62
C ASN A 223 -14.91 18.68 -6.11
#